data_103986de11a2cb802278b2ab81b9e3d7
#
_entry.id   103986de11a2cb802278b2ab81b9e3d7
#
_cell.length_a   1.000
_cell.length_b   1.000
_cell.length_c   1.000
_cell.angle_alpha   90.00
_cell.angle_beta   90.00
_cell.angle_gamma   90.00
#
_symmetry.space_group_name_H-M   'P 1'
#
loop_
_entity.id
_entity.type
_entity.pdbx_description
1 polymer ?
#
loop_
_entity_poly.entity_id
_entity_poly.type
_entity_poly.pdbx_seq_one_letter_code
_entity_poly.pdbx_strand_id
1 'polypeptide(L)'
;MKVPISEARSRTGRPPISVRWVDVNKGDDMVPNYRSRLAARQMKALDSSGASYFAPAPPLEALRTVLSLAMTKCGNHQPDWDPLSPQRVQVSLVDVKRAYFNAKIDPEEPATFVKLPSEDPDAGKLCGRLLRHMYGTRPAADGWQEEYSTMLVGLGFRQGGASPNVFYHPVRKIATSVHGDDFTSERTKRCP
;
A
#
# COMPACT_ATOMS: atom_id res chain seq x y z
N MET A 1 -20.59 -0.92 2.50
CA MET A 1 -22.02 -1.17 2.84
C MET A 1 -22.81 0.08 2.47
N LYS A 2 -23.95 -0.05 1.77
CA LYS A 2 -24.84 1.09 1.47
C LYS A 2 -25.67 1.44 2.71
N VAL A 3 -25.74 2.73 3.04
CA VAL A 3 -26.50 3.26 4.17
C VAL A 3 -27.15 4.59 3.78
N PRO A 4 -28.21 5.04 4.49
CA PRO A 4 -28.81 6.34 4.24
C PRO A 4 -27.81 7.51 4.47
N ILE A 5 -27.90 8.55 3.65
CA ILE A 5 -27.06 9.75 3.82
C ILE A 5 -27.29 10.43 5.19
N SER A 6 -28.49 10.30 5.75
CA SER A 6 -28.82 10.79 7.10
C SER A 6 -27.96 10.11 8.17
N GLU A 7 -27.65 8.82 8.04
CA GLU A 7 -26.75 8.11 8.97
C GLU A 7 -25.33 8.70 8.94
N ALA A 8 -24.80 8.98 7.76
CA ALA A 8 -23.49 9.62 7.64
C ALA A 8 -23.46 10.97 8.36
N ARG A 9 -24.49 11.79 8.17
CA ARG A 9 -24.60 13.10 8.81
C ARG A 9 -24.76 13.01 10.34
N SER A 10 -25.59 12.07 10.83
CA SER A 10 -25.78 11.90 12.27
C SER A 10 -24.54 11.40 12.99
N ARG A 11 -23.72 10.53 12.33
CA ARG A 11 -22.50 9.97 12.92
C ARG A 11 -21.28 10.88 12.81
N THR A 12 -21.17 11.66 11.74
CA THR A 12 -19.95 12.45 11.47
C THR A 12 -20.17 13.95 11.56
N GLY A 13 -21.40 14.41 11.65
CA GLY A 13 -21.75 15.83 11.54
C GLY A 13 -21.55 16.42 10.15
N ARG A 14 -21.19 15.60 9.13
CA ARG A 14 -20.78 16.04 7.80
C ARG A 14 -21.44 15.23 6.69
N PRO A 15 -21.51 15.80 5.49
CA PRO A 15 -21.93 15.02 4.33
C PRO A 15 -20.87 13.96 3.95
N PRO A 16 -21.29 12.88 3.29
CA PRO A 16 -20.35 11.89 2.75
C PRO A 16 -19.31 12.52 1.83
N ILE A 17 -18.07 12.02 1.89
CA ILE A 17 -16.96 12.44 1.05
C ILE A 17 -17.31 12.20 -0.43
N SER A 18 -17.07 13.18 -1.28
CA SER A 18 -17.30 13.02 -2.72
C SER A 18 -16.32 12.03 -3.33
N VAL A 19 -16.73 11.37 -4.40
CA VAL A 19 -15.87 10.47 -5.17
C VAL A 19 -15.70 11.00 -6.60
N ARG A 20 -14.68 10.50 -7.29
CA ARG A 20 -14.48 10.74 -8.73
C ARG A 20 -13.86 9.50 -9.38
N TRP A 21 -14.15 9.31 -10.63
CA TRP A 21 -13.38 8.43 -11.49
C TRP A 21 -12.04 9.07 -11.85
N VAL A 22 -11.00 8.28 -11.82
CA VAL A 22 -9.66 8.65 -12.30
C VAL A 22 -9.32 7.67 -13.41
N ASP A 23 -9.35 8.17 -14.63
CA ASP A 23 -9.08 7.39 -15.84
C ASP A 23 -7.65 7.66 -16.28
N VAL A 24 -6.90 6.61 -16.55
CA VAL A 24 -5.53 6.67 -17.04
C VAL A 24 -5.41 5.73 -18.22
N ASN A 25 -4.95 6.25 -19.35
CA ASN A 25 -4.54 5.41 -20.46
C ASN A 25 -3.16 4.82 -20.16
N LYS A 26 -3.08 3.50 -20.04
CA LYS A 26 -1.83 2.72 -19.83
C LYS A 26 -1.23 2.22 -21.15
N GLY A 27 -1.97 2.34 -22.24
CA GLY A 27 -1.50 2.09 -23.57
C GLY A 27 -0.98 3.37 -24.25
N ASP A 28 -0.88 3.34 -25.56
CA ASP A 28 -0.55 4.48 -26.40
C ASP A 28 -1.81 5.01 -27.13
N ASP A 29 -1.61 5.97 -28.04
CA ASP A 29 -2.71 6.57 -28.81
C ASP A 29 -3.28 5.60 -29.88
N MET A 30 -2.49 4.60 -30.31
CA MET A 30 -2.90 3.63 -31.33
C MET A 30 -3.60 2.43 -30.70
N VAL A 31 -3.16 2.01 -29.49
CA VAL A 31 -3.72 0.88 -28.74
C VAL A 31 -4.02 1.35 -27.30
N PRO A 32 -5.11 2.09 -27.10
CA PRO A 32 -5.45 2.62 -25.79
C PRO A 32 -5.85 1.49 -24.82
N ASN A 33 -5.35 1.59 -23.59
CA ASN A 33 -5.66 0.70 -22.49
C ASN A 33 -6.08 1.52 -21.26
N TYR A 34 -7.34 1.88 -21.21
CA TYR A 34 -7.88 2.69 -20.14
C TYR A 34 -8.05 1.90 -18.84
N ARG A 35 -7.59 2.51 -17.75
CA ARG A 35 -7.74 2.01 -16.40
C ARG A 35 -8.45 3.04 -15.56
N SER A 36 -9.68 2.73 -15.15
CA SER A 36 -10.52 3.59 -14.32
C SER A 36 -10.43 3.18 -12.85
N ARG A 37 -10.29 4.16 -11.97
CA ARG A 37 -10.29 3.96 -10.52
C ARG A 37 -11.27 4.94 -9.87
N LEU A 38 -12.17 4.42 -9.05
CA LEU A 38 -12.98 5.27 -8.18
C LEU A 38 -12.13 5.69 -6.98
N ALA A 39 -11.99 7.00 -6.76
CA ALA A 39 -11.23 7.57 -5.66
C ALA A 39 -12.07 8.56 -4.85
N ALA A 40 -11.91 8.55 -3.54
CA ALA A 40 -12.48 9.55 -2.66
C ALA A 40 -11.73 10.90 -2.81
N ARG A 41 -12.41 12.00 -2.51
CA ARG A 41 -11.84 13.36 -2.55
C ARG A 41 -11.80 13.96 -1.15
N GLN A 42 -11.07 13.31 -0.25
CA GLN A 42 -10.90 13.84 1.11
C GLN A 42 -9.74 14.84 1.14
N MET A 43 -10.06 16.12 1.12
CA MET A 43 -9.07 17.19 1.12
C MET A 43 -8.69 17.57 2.56
N LYS A 44 -7.39 17.80 2.82
CA LYS A 44 -6.86 18.23 4.13
C LYS A 44 -7.52 19.52 4.62
N ALA A 45 -7.75 20.47 3.73
CA ALA A 45 -8.37 21.77 4.06
C ALA A 45 -9.80 21.67 4.62
N LEU A 46 -10.49 20.56 4.35
CA LEU A 46 -11.86 20.30 4.80
C LEU A 46 -11.91 19.32 5.99
N ASP A 47 -10.75 18.89 6.46
CA ASP A 47 -10.67 17.93 7.56
C ASP A 47 -10.32 18.65 8.86
N SER A 48 -11.30 18.79 9.73
CA SER A 48 -11.14 19.39 11.06
C SER A 48 -10.86 18.36 12.16
N SER A 49 -10.52 17.10 11.80
CA SER A 49 -10.20 16.07 12.78
C SER A 49 -8.91 16.35 13.55
N GLY A 50 -8.05 17.26 13.03
CA GLY A 50 -6.72 17.49 13.58
C GLY A 50 -5.75 16.33 13.39
N ALA A 51 -6.20 15.21 12.83
CA ALA A 51 -5.38 14.03 12.63
C ALA A 51 -4.28 14.29 11.59
N SER A 52 -3.06 13.92 11.95
CA SER A 52 -1.92 13.93 11.04
C SER A 52 -1.76 12.53 10.45
N TYR A 53 -1.94 12.41 9.17
CA TYR A 53 -1.72 11.16 8.42
C TYR A 53 -0.42 11.28 7.66
N PHE A 54 0.47 10.34 7.87
CA PHE A 54 1.77 10.30 7.21
C PHE A 54 2.22 8.84 7.01
N ALA A 55 2.10 8.34 5.81
CA ALA A 55 2.74 7.09 5.43
C ALA A 55 4.14 7.41 4.86
N PRO A 56 5.23 7.02 5.55
CA PRO A 56 6.57 7.25 5.05
C PRO A 56 6.78 6.49 3.74
N ALA A 57 7.42 7.14 2.77
CA ALA A 57 8.01 6.47 1.64
C ALA A 57 9.43 6.04 2.02
N PRO A 58 9.89 4.83 1.62
CA PRO A 58 11.27 4.46 1.86
C PRO A 58 12.19 5.42 1.07
N PRO A 59 13.28 5.89 1.68
CA PRO A 59 14.27 6.65 0.93
C PRO A 59 14.82 5.77 -0.21
N LEU A 60 15.17 6.40 -1.32
CA LEU A 60 15.71 5.69 -2.50
C LEU A 60 16.95 4.87 -2.15
N GLU A 61 17.72 5.35 -1.18
CA GLU A 61 18.90 4.68 -0.63
C GLU A 61 18.54 3.33 0.01
N ALA A 62 17.39 3.21 0.65
CA ALA A 62 16.93 1.95 1.23
C ALA A 62 16.69 0.89 0.15
N LEU A 63 15.99 1.26 -0.92
CA LEU A 63 15.77 0.39 -2.07
C LEU A 63 17.11 0.02 -2.75
N ARG A 64 17.98 1.01 -2.97
CA ARG A 64 19.32 0.79 -3.53
C ARG A 64 20.16 -0.14 -2.66
N THR A 65 20.07 0.00 -1.33
CA THR A 65 20.76 -0.89 -0.39
C THR A 65 20.26 -2.32 -0.50
N VAL A 66 18.94 -2.55 -0.54
CA VAL A 66 18.36 -3.88 -0.73
C VAL A 66 18.84 -4.50 -2.05
N LEU A 67 18.82 -3.75 -3.15
CA LEU A 67 19.29 -4.23 -4.45
C LEU A 67 20.81 -4.45 -4.48
N SER A 68 21.58 -3.56 -3.82
CA SER A 68 23.03 -3.69 -3.72
C SER A 68 23.45 -4.92 -2.93
N LEU A 69 22.76 -5.22 -1.83
CA LEU A 69 22.94 -6.45 -1.06
C LEU A 69 22.71 -7.69 -1.92
N ALA A 70 21.66 -7.64 -2.76
CA ALA A 70 21.37 -8.69 -3.72
C ALA A 70 22.51 -8.94 -4.73
N MET A 71 23.22 -7.88 -5.12
CA MET A 71 24.31 -7.93 -6.08
C MET A 71 25.68 -8.16 -5.44
N THR A 72 25.79 -8.03 -4.11
CA THR A 72 27.04 -8.23 -3.38
C THR A 72 27.36 -9.73 -3.29
N LYS A 73 28.49 -10.13 -3.83
CA LYS A 73 28.99 -11.50 -3.69
C LYS A 73 29.42 -11.72 -2.24
N CYS A 74 28.79 -12.65 -1.55
CA CYS A 74 29.28 -13.16 -0.28
C CYS A 74 30.51 -14.04 -0.52
N GLY A 75 31.67 -13.57 -0.12
CA GLY A 75 32.90 -14.37 0.08
C GLY A 75 33.56 -14.93 -1.18
N ASN A 76 34.86 -14.85 -1.24
CA ASN A 76 35.82 -15.47 -2.15
C ASN A 76 35.38 -15.65 -3.61
N HIS A 77 36.08 -14.96 -4.48
CA HIS A 77 36.06 -15.14 -5.93
C HIS A 77 35.91 -16.61 -6.32
N GLN A 78 34.69 -17.04 -6.58
CA GLN A 78 34.52 -18.24 -7.41
C GLN A 78 34.43 -17.76 -8.85
N PRO A 79 35.36 -18.21 -9.72
CA PRO A 79 35.37 -17.83 -11.13
C PRO A 79 34.16 -18.35 -11.93
N ASP A 80 33.40 -19.28 -11.37
CA ASP A 80 32.31 -19.95 -12.05
C ASP A 80 30.95 -19.37 -11.58
N TRP A 81 30.68 -18.13 -12.02
CA TRP A 81 29.35 -17.55 -11.85
C TRP A 81 28.36 -18.27 -12.78
N ASP A 82 27.68 -19.26 -12.27
CA ASP A 82 26.56 -19.90 -12.93
C ASP A 82 25.24 -19.12 -12.72
N PRO A 83 24.67 -18.53 -13.78
CA PRO A 83 23.38 -17.86 -13.70
C PRO A 83 22.22 -18.77 -13.30
N LEU A 84 22.34 -20.08 -13.40
CA LEU A 84 21.32 -21.07 -13.02
C LEU A 84 21.57 -21.71 -11.66
N SER A 85 22.65 -21.33 -10.96
CA SER A 85 22.98 -21.91 -9.65
C SER A 85 21.82 -21.71 -8.66
N PRO A 86 21.37 -22.76 -7.97
CA PRO A 86 20.38 -22.62 -6.89
C PRO A 86 20.89 -21.80 -5.71
N GLN A 87 22.16 -21.38 -5.75
CA GLN A 87 22.79 -20.52 -4.74
C GLN A 87 22.71 -19.02 -5.07
N ARG A 88 21.91 -18.61 -6.06
CA ARG A 88 21.72 -17.21 -6.43
C ARG A 88 21.01 -16.43 -5.34
N VAL A 89 21.41 -15.18 -5.19
CA VAL A 89 20.57 -14.16 -4.60
C VAL A 89 19.35 -13.99 -5.50
N GLN A 90 18.19 -14.07 -4.92
CA GLN A 90 16.94 -13.91 -5.64
C GLN A 90 16.36 -12.55 -5.28
N VAL A 91 16.06 -11.75 -6.30
CA VAL A 91 15.26 -10.54 -6.15
C VAL A 91 13.83 -10.87 -6.54
N SER A 92 12.88 -10.54 -5.68
CA SER A 92 11.46 -10.67 -5.94
C SER A 92 10.81 -9.28 -5.92
N LEU A 93 10.05 -9.00 -6.97
CA LEU A 93 9.24 -7.79 -7.09
C LEU A 93 7.77 -8.22 -7.04
N VAL A 94 7.03 -7.69 -6.10
CA VAL A 94 5.60 -8.01 -5.91
C VAL A 94 4.81 -6.72 -5.87
N ASP A 95 3.89 -6.55 -6.81
CA ASP A 95 2.88 -5.49 -6.85
C ASP A 95 1.59 -6.00 -6.21
N VAL A 96 1.13 -5.35 -5.14
CA VAL A 96 -0.10 -5.73 -4.44
C VAL A 96 -1.29 -5.04 -5.09
N LYS A 97 -2.06 -5.81 -5.83
CA LYS A 97 -3.26 -5.31 -6.49
C LYS A 97 -4.24 -4.70 -5.48
N ARG A 98 -4.60 -3.43 -5.70
CA ARG A 98 -5.59 -2.72 -4.87
C ARG A 98 -5.20 -2.66 -3.39
N ALA A 99 -3.96 -2.35 -3.10
CA ALA A 99 -3.35 -2.38 -1.77
C ALA A 99 -4.25 -1.82 -0.65
N TYR A 100 -4.75 -0.59 -0.80
CA TYR A 100 -5.59 0.05 0.23
C TYR A 100 -6.90 -0.69 0.53
N PHE A 101 -7.49 -1.38 -0.46
CA PHE A 101 -8.69 -2.20 -0.22
C PHE A 101 -8.41 -3.49 0.55
N ASN A 102 -7.14 -3.85 0.77
CA ASN A 102 -6.78 -4.98 1.62
C ASN A 102 -6.72 -4.59 3.10
N ALA A 103 -6.46 -3.31 3.40
CA ALA A 103 -6.43 -2.81 4.78
C ALA A 103 -7.84 -2.60 5.33
N LYS A 104 -8.10 -3.20 6.49
CA LYS A 104 -9.37 -3.03 7.23
C LYS A 104 -9.35 -1.70 7.97
N ILE A 105 -10.51 -1.08 8.09
CA ILE A 105 -10.70 0.07 8.98
C ILE A 105 -10.94 -0.50 10.38
N ASP A 106 -10.19 0.00 11.37
CA ASP A 106 -10.39 -0.39 12.75
C ASP A 106 -11.82 0.00 13.19
N PRO A 107 -12.56 -0.88 13.88
CA PRO A 107 -13.88 -0.56 14.44
C PRO A 107 -13.88 0.67 15.37
N GLU A 108 -12.75 0.99 16.01
CA GLU A 108 -12.57 2.16 16.86
C GLU A 108 -12.33 3.45 16.08
N GLU A 109 -11.91 3.35 14.79
CA GLU A 109 -11.76 4.52 13.93
C GLU A 109 -13.11 5.18 13.61
N PRO A 110 -13.13 6.51 13.43
CA PRO A 110 -14.32 7.21 12.98
C PRO A 110 -14.83 6.68 11.64
N ALA A 111 -16.10 6.29 11.60
CA ALA A 111 -16.69 5.73 10.40
C ALA A 111 -16.56 6.68 9.19
N THR A 112 -16.02 6.20 8.09
CA THR A 112 -15.84 6.96 6.86
C THR A 112 -16.95 6.63 5.87
N PHE A 113 -17.61 7.71 5.36
CA PHE A 113 -18.69 7.61 4.40
C PHE A 113 -18.32 8.31 3.09
N VAL A 114 -18.63 7.66 1.97
CA VAL A 114 -18.37 8.21 0.63
C VAL A 114 -19.67 8.27 -0.16
N LYS A 115 -19.82 9.27 -1.04
CA LYS A 115 -20.93 9.32 -1.99
C LYS A 115 -20.83 8.12 -2.93
N LEU A 116 -21.98 7.61 -3.36
CA LEU A 116 -22.01 6.66 -4.46
C LEU A 116 -21.70 7.40 -5.77
N PRO A 117 -21.07 6.75 -6.76
CA PRO A 117 -20.88 7.34 -8.08
C PRO A 117 -22.24 7.63 -8.74
N SER A 118 -22.28 8.58 -9.68
CA SER A 118 -23.51 9.05 -10.33
C SER A 118 -24.26 7.94 -11.07
N GLU A 119 -23.54 6.92 -11.48
CA GLU A 119 -24.04 5.75 -12.22
C GLU A 119 -24.78 4.74 -11.33
N ASP A 120 -24.62 4.85 -10.00
CA ASP A 120 -25.30 3.98 -9.07
C ASP A 120 -26.78 4.41 -8.91
N PRO A 121 -27.76 3.50 -9.04
CA PRO A 121 -29.19 3.83 -8.96
C PRO A 121 -29.62 4.44 -7.63
N ASP A 122 -28.86 4.21 -6.57
CA ASP A 122 -29.10 4.77 -5.23
C ASP A 122 -28.34 6.06 -4.98
N ALA A 123 -27.64 6.62 -5.99
CA ALA A 123 -26.92 7.88 -5.87
C ALA A 123 -27.87 9.01 -5.43
N GLY A 124 -27.38 9.81 -4.47
CA GLY A 124 -28.18 10.89 -3.89
C GLY A 124 -29.15 10.48 -2.76
N LYS A 125 -29.49 9.20 -2.62
CA LYS A 125 -30.31 8.67 -1.53
C LYS A 125 -29.46 7.96 -0.49
N LEU A 126 -28.55 7.09 -0.96
CA LEU A 126 -27.64 6.32 -0.13
C LEU A 126 -26.20 6.79 -0.29
N CYS A 127 -25.37 6.40 0.65
CA CYS A 127 -23.91 6.54 0.60
C CYS A 127 -23.24 5.21 0.99
N GLY A 128 -21.95 5.09 0.71
CA GLY A 128 -21.15 3.95 1.09
C GLY A 128 -20.47 4.17 2.43
N ARG A 129 -20.78 3.37 3.45
CA ARG A 129 -19.92 3.23 4.62
C ARG A 129 -18.76 2.33 4.26
N LEU A 130 -17.54 2.83 4.39
CA LEU A 130 -16.33 2.07 4.12
C LEU A 130 -16.10 1.04 5.24
N LEU A 131 -15.75 -0.17 4.84
CA LEU A 131 -15.32 -1.26 5.74
C LEU A 131 -13.82 -1.53 5.57
N ARG A 132 -13.23 -0.95 4.54
CA ARG A 132 -11.81 -1.01 4.20
C ARG A 132 -11.37 0.34 3.68
N HIS A 133 -10.08 0.62 3.76
CA HIS A 133 -9.53 1.85 3.23
C HIS A 133 -9.74 1.96 1.72
N MET A 134 -9.85 3.20 1.24
CA MET A 134 -10.11 3.50 -0.18
C MET A 134 -9.13 4.56 -0.68
N TYR A 135 -8.74 4.45 -1.93
CA TYR A 135 -7.93 5.48 -2.60
C TYR A 135 -8.56 6.87 -2.45
N GLY A 136 -7.74 7.85 -2.05
CA GLY A 136 -8.15 9.23 -1.88
C GLY A 136 -8.83 9.56 -0.54
N THR A 137 -8.92 8.59 0.40
CA THR A 137 -9.14 8.89 1.81
C THR A 137 -7.80 9.16 2.50
N ARG A 138 -7.79 10.07 3.48
CA ARG A 138 -6.55 10.49 4.17
C ARG A 138 -5.88 9.35 4.96
N PRO A 139 -6.60 8.50 5.71
CA PRO A 139 -5.99 7.43 6.49
C PRO A 139 -5.58 6.21 5.64
N ALA A 140 -5.87 6.18 4.33
CA ALA A 140 -5.69 4.97 3.52
C ALA A 140 -4.23 4.48 3.46
N ALA A 141 -3.28 5.40 3.38
CA ALA A 141 -1.87 5.04 3.27
C ALA A 141 -1.32 4.52 4.61
N ASP A 142 -1.73 5.15 5.72
CA ASP A 142 -1.33 4.74 7.07
C ASP A 142 -1.94 3.37 7.41
N GLY A 143 -3.24 3.18 7.15
CA GLY A 143 -3.91 1.91 7.38
C GLY A 143 -3.33 0.76 6.54
N TRP A 144 -2.93 1.04 5.29
CA TRP A 144 -2.22 0.04 4.48
C TRP A 144 -0.85 -0.29 5.04
N GLN A 145 -0.12 0.73 5.51
CA GLN A 145 1.18 0.52 6.14
C GLN A 145 1.06 -0.33 7.41
N GLU A 146 0.08 -0.08 8.23
CA GLU A 146 -0.17 -0.88 9.44
C GLU A 146 -0.52 -2.34 9.10
N GLU A 147 -1.38 -2.55 8.10
CA GLU A 147 -1.77 -3.89 7.65
C GLU A 147 -0.56 -4.71 7.18
N TYR A 148 0.27 -4.17 6.25
CA TYR A 148 1.42 -4.94 5.78
C TYR A 148 2.52 -5.06 6.83
N SER A 149 2.69 -4.07 7.71
CA SER A 149 3.67 -4.15 8.79
C SER A 149 3.31 -5.25 9.78
N THR A 150 2.05 -5.29 10.20
CA THR A 150 1.52 -6.33 11.08
C THR A 150 1.68 -7.72 10.45
N MET A 151 1.34 -7.85 9.17
CA MET A 151 1.52 -9.09 8.43
C MET A 151 2.99 -9.53 8.37
N LEU A 152 3.91 -8.64 8.00
CA LEU A 152 5.34 -8.97 7.90
C LEU A 152 5.94 -9.32 9.26
N VAL A 153 5.60 -8.57 10.31
CA VAL A 153 6.05 -8.88 11.68
C VAL A 153 5.51 -10.23 12.12
N GLY A 154 4.25 -10.54 11.84
CA GLY A 154 3.65 -11.86 12.11
C GLY A 154 4.33 -13.01 11.37
N LEU A 155 4.94 -12.74 10.20
CA LEU A 155 5.75 -13.69 9.43
C LEU A 155 7.19 -13.82 9.95
N GLY A 156 7.59 -13.07 10.97
CA GLY A 156 8.91 -13.12 11.59
C GLY A 156 9.91 -12.10 11.06
N PHE A 157 9.46 -11.11 10.28
CA PHE A 157 10.29 -9.97 9.90
C PHE A 157 10.42 -8.99 11.07
N ARG A 158 11.54 -8.29 11.10
CA ARG A 158 11.79 -7.16 11.99
C ARG A 158 11.73 -5.87 11.17
N GLN A 159 10.96 -4.92 11.64
CA GLN A 159 10.86 -3.60 11.02
C GLN A 159 12.09 -2.75 11.33
N GLY A 160 12.58 -2.00 10.35
CA GLY A 160 13.73 -1.12 10.52
C GLY A 160 13.38 0.10 11.37
N GLY A 161 14.23 0.41 12.37
CA GLY A 161 14.00 1.57 13.23
C GLY A 161 14.22 2.92 12.52
N ALA A 162 15.22 3.01 11.65
CA ALA A 162 15.50 4.23 10.89
C ALA A 162 14.64 4.37 9.63
N SER A 163 14.14 3.27 9.10
CA SER A 163 13.26 3.26 7.93
C SER A 163 12.16 2.23 8.15
N PRO A 164 10.94 2.65 8.55
CA PRO A 164 9.86 1.74 8.92
C PRO A 164 9.31 0.95 7.72
N ASN A 165 9.71 1.29 6.50
CA ASN A 165 9.32 0.59 5.27
C ASN A 165 10.36 -0.47 4.84
N VAL A 166 11.40 -0.67 5.63
CA VAL A 166 12.39 -1.72 5.42
C VAL A 166 12.24 -2.80 6.49
N PHE A 167 12.19 -4.04 6.05
CA PHE A 167 11.98 -5.20 6.90
C PHE A 167 13.08 -6.23 6.68
N TYR A 168 13.47 -6.94 7.72
CA TYR A 168 14.46 -7.99 7.64
C TYR A 168 14.01 -9.24 8.40
N HIS A 169 14.05 -10.38 7.72
CA HIS A 169 13.77 -11.69 8.31
C HIS A 169 15.05 -12.39 8.74
N PRO A 170 15.38 -12.46 10.05
CA PRO A 170 16.70 -12.88 10.52
C PRO A 170 17.01 -14.36 10.23
N VAL A 171 15.99 -15.22 10.23
CA VAL A 171 16.17 -16.66 9.99
C VAL A 171 16.29 -16.95 8.49
N ARG A 172 15.39 -16.39 7.68
CA ARG A 172 15.36 -16.61 6.21
C ARG A 172 16.35 -15.76 5.46
N LYS A 173 16.97 -14.76 6.13
CA LYS A 173 17.90 -13.80 5.52
C LYS A 173 17.29 -13.07 4.33
N ILE A 174 16.07 -12.56 4.51
CA ILE A 174 15.34 -11.80 3.49
C ILE A 174 15.28 -10.36 3.96
N ALA A 175 15.73 -9.42 3.12
CA ALA A 175 15.47 -8.00 3.29
C ALA A 175 14.38 -7.57 2.31
N THR A 176 13.45 -6.73 2.78
CA THR A 176 12.32 -6.25 1.98
C THR A 176 12.19 -4.75 2.16
N SER A 177 12.08 -4.02 1.06
CA SER A 177 11.70 -2.62 1.02
C SER A 177 10.29 -2.51 0.46
N VAL A 178 9.42 -1.75 1.12
CA VAL A 178 8.02 -1.57 0.70
C VAL A 178 7.81 -0.12 0.30
N HIS A 179 7.32 0.11 -0.92
CA HIS A 179 6.97 1.43 -1.43
C HIS A 179 5.53 1.42 -1.97
N GLY A 180 4.59 1.89 -1.16
CA GLY A 180 3.18 1.85 -1.53
C GLY A 180 2.67 0.41 -1.65
N ASP A 181 2.34 0.01 -2.89
CA ASP A 181 1.90 -1.33 -3.27
C ASP A 181 3.03 -2.24 -3.77
N ASP A 182 4.25 -1.71 -3.91
CA ASP A 182 5.42 -2.44 -4.42
C ASP A 182 6.29 -2.98 -3.28
N PHE A 183 6.51 -4.30 -3.28
CA PHE A 183 7.43 -4.98 -2.38
C PHE A 183 8.64 -5.46 -3.17
N THR A 184 9.81 -4.93 -2.82
CA THR A 184 11.09 -5.38 -3.35
C THR A 184 11.80 -6.18 -2.27
N SER A 185 11.96 -7.46 -2.50
CA SER A 185 12.62 -8.37 -1.57
C SER A 185 13.86 -8.98 -2.19
N GLU A 186 14.89 -9.11 -1.38
CA GLU A 186 16.08 -9.87 -1.71
C GLU A 186 16.29 -10.97 -0.65
N ARG A 187 16.81 -12.10 -1.09
CA ARG A 187 17.23 -13.18 -0.21
C ARG A 187 18.72 -13.37 -0.32
N THR A 188 19.43 -12.96 0.72
CA THR A 188 20.86 -13.29 0.87
C THR A 188 21.03 -14.74 1.30
N LYS A 189 21.78 -15.51 0.54
CA LYS A 189 22.20 -16.82 1.02
C LYS A 189 23.33 -16.68 2.03
N ARG A 190 23.36 -17.63 2.99
CA ARG A 190 24.47 -17.75 3.92
C ARG A 190 25.77 -17.91 3.14
N CYS A 191 26.76 -17.09 3.45
CA CYS A 191 28.13 -17.52 3.36
C CYS A 191 28.28 -18.67 4.36
N PRO A 192 28.91 -19.79 3.97
CA PRO A 192 29.23 -20.88 4.87
C PRO A 192 30.13 -20.40 6.01
#